data_b66c56ef23d7e02a9a6e90d85dfb6648
#
_entry.id   b66c56ef23d7e02a9a6e90d85dfb6648
#
_cell.length_a   1.000
_cell.length_b   1.000
_cell.length_c   1.000
_cell.angle_alpha   90.00
_cell.angle_beta   90.00
_cell.angle_gamma   90.00
#
_symmetry.space_group_name_H-M   'P 1'
#
loop_
_entity.id
_entity.type
_entity.pdbx_description
1 polymer ?
#
loop_
_entity_poly.entity_id
_entity_poly.type
_entity_poly.pdbx_seq_one_letter_code
_entity_poly.pdbx_strand_id
1 'polypeptide(L)'
;MKLEILIPQYKETEKEVKPLLDSIAIQRNVDFDEIGVVIVNDGTDVHLSDDFLNSYPFKIKYVLDTHKGVSGARNTALDNATAEYVMFCDADDMFYSVCGLWLILRETTIEGGFDSLVSLFIEETRNAQTGETVFVNHEMDSTFVHGKVHRRLYLKEQGIRFCERLTIHEDSYFNILCQNLSQNVKYCPTPFYLWCWRDESVCRHDPKYMLKTYQNMIDSNDALTDEFERRGVHDKVMFYTAFMVFDAYYTMNKPEWINQENQEYRDATERRFAEYYKKHETIWQSVPLPDKMAISNGIRQRVVSEGMLMEKSTIDQWLEHIKKMGADDDNSGAA
;
A
#
# COMPACT_ATOMS: atom_id res chain seq x y z
N MET A 1 24.58 -6.08 11.07
CA MET A 1 23.69 -5.12 10.43
C MET A 1 22.29 -5.29 11.03
N LYS A 2 21.71 -4.21 11.52
CA LYS A 2 20.44 -4.24 12.24
C LYS A 2 19.25 -3.90 11.33
N LEU A 3 19.43 -2.91 10.45
CA LEU A 3 18.39 -2.42 9.55
C LEU A 3 18.90 -2.33 8.11
N GLU A 4 18.12 -2.80 7.15
CA GLU A 4 18.32 -2.51 5.73
C GLU A 4 17.15 -1.74 5.15
N ILE A 5 17.46 -0.70 4.39
CA ILE A 5 16.52 0.12 3.63
C ILE A 5 16.46 -0.45 2.22
N LEU A 6 15.26 -0.86 1.79
CA LEU A 6 15.02 -1.56 0.53
C LEU A 6 14.38 -0.59 -0.47
N ILE A 7 15.06 -0.33 -1.58
CA ILE A 7 14.72 0.73 -2.53
C ILE A 7 14.50 0.10 -3.92
N PRO A 8 13.27 0.07 -4.43
CA PRO A 8 13.04 -0.20 -5.85
C PRO A 8 13.46 1.04 -6.65
N GLN A 9 14.22 0.86 -7.74
CA GLN A 9 14.63 1.90 -8.68
C GLN A 9 14.26 1.46 -10.09
N TYR A 10 13.56 2.33 -10.85
CA TYR A 10 13.19 2.02 -12.23
C TYR A 10 13.86 2.98 -13.22
N LYS A 11 13.56 4.26 -13.14
CA LYS A 11 14.11 5.30 -14.02
C LYS A 11 14.78 6.44 -13.26
N GLU A 12 14.76 6.40 -11.94
CA GLU A 12 15.37 7.40 -11.10
C GLU A 12 16.88 7.39 -11.33
N THR A 13 17.40 8.56 -11.70
CA THR A 13 18.83 8.84 -11.88
C THR A 13 19.49 9.11 -10.52
N GLU A 14 20.82 9.22 -10.49
CA GLU A 14 21.55 9.61 -9.28
C GLU A 14 21.02 10.91 -8.67
N LYS A 15 20.57 11.86 -9.50
CA LYS A 15 20.01 13.13 -9.04
C LYS A 15 18.73 12.93 -8.21
N GLU A 16 17.92 11.95 -8.61
CA GLU A 16 16.62 11.68 -7.98
C GLU A 16 16.76 10.77 -6.75
N VAL A 17 17.71 9.83 -6.77
CA VAL A 17 18.01 8.94 -5.63
C VAL A 17 18.84 9.66 -4.55
N LYS A 18 19.63 10.67 -4.93
CA LYS A 18 20.53 11.39 -4.03
C LYS A 18 19.86 11.96 -2.78
N PRO A 19 18.68 12.62 -2.83
CA PRO A 19 18.02 13.14 -1.65
C PRO A 19 17.74 12.06 -0.60
N LEU A 20 17.30 10.87 -1.01
CA LEU A 20 17.07 9.75 -0.10
C LEU A 20 18.38 9.32 0.57
N LEU A 21 19.42 9.03 -0.21
CA LEU A 21 20.71 8.58 0.33
C LEU A 21 21.39 9.64 1.21
N ASP A 22 21.31 10.91 0.83
CA ASP A 22 21.79 12.03 1.65
C ASP A 22 21.03 12.11 2.97
N SER A 23 19.71 11.93 2.96
CA SER A 23 18.88 11.95 4.17
C SER A 23 19.21 10.80 5.14
N ILE A 24 19.69 9.67 4.62
CA ILE A 24 20.24 8.56 5.40
C ILE A 24 21.63 8.96 5.96
N ALA A 25 22.51 9.53 5.13
CA ALA A 25 23.88 9.87 5.49
C ALA A 25 24.00 10.94 6.59
N ILE A 26 23.01 11.84 6.69
CA ILE A 26 23.00 12.90 7.72
C ILE A 26 22.32 12.47 9.03
N GLN A 27 21.88 11.22 9.17
CA GLN A 27 21.26 10.73 10.40
C GLN A 27 22.20 10.81 11.59
N ARG A 28 21.64 11.16 12.75
CA ARG A 28 22.40 11.38 14.00
C ARG A 28 22.22 10.23 14.96
N ASN A 29 23.25 10.00 15.78
CA ASN A 29 23.27 8.95 16.81
C ASN A 29 23.06 7.53 16.23
N VAL A 30 23.59 7.30 15.03
CA VAL A 30 23.50 6.04 14.30
C VAL A 30 24.91 5.54 14.02
N ASP A 31 25.13 4.25 14.25
CA ASP A 31 26.29 3.54 13.75
C ASP A 31 25.97 3.03 12.34
N PHE A 32 26.65 3.56 11.34
CA PHE A 32 26.41 3.17 9.96
C PHE A 32 26.82 1.72 9.63
N ASP A 33 27.60 1.07 10.48
CA ASP A 33 27.86 -0.38 10.36
C ASP A 33 26.61 -1.22 10.67
N GLU A 34 25.63 -0.65 11.36
CA GLU A 34 24.33 -1.28 11.61
C GLU A 34 23.29 -1.04 10.51
N ILE A 35 23.58 -0.13 9.57
CA ILE A 35 22.68 0.27 8.48
C ILE A 35 23.18 -0.25 7.14
N GLY A 36 22.28 -0.82 6.35
CA GLY A 36 22.51 -1.16 4.95
C GLY A 36 21.43 -0.60 4.05
N VAL A 37 21.73 -0.55 2.78
CA VAL A 37 20.79 -0.18 1.72
C VAL A 37 20.85 -1.25 0.62
N VAL A 38 19.70 -1.71 0.16
CA VAL A 38 19.58 -2.59 -1.02
C VAL A 38 18.79 -1.83 -2.07
N ILE A 39 19.43 -1.48 -3.17
CA ILE A 39 18.78 -0.82 -4.32
C ILE A 39 18.63 -1.87 -5.42
N VAL A 40 17.42 -2.03 -5.93
CA VAL A 40 17.11 -2.94 -7.04
C VAL A 40 16.74 -2.12 -8.27
N ASN A 41 17.56 -2.19 -9.29
CA ASN A 41 17.22 -1.70 -10.63
C ASN A 41 16.24 -2.68 -11.27
N ASP A 42 15.02 -2.22 -11.51
CA ASP A 42 13.91 -3.01 -12.09
C ASP A 42 13.99 -3.02 -13.63
N GLY A 43 15.11 -3.49 -14.18
CA GLY A 43 15.27 -3.75 -15.61
C GLY A 43 15.33 -2.51 -16.50
N THR A 44 15.93 -1.42 -16.01
CA THR A 44 16.14 -0.19 -16.79
C THR A 44 17.61 0.02 -17.14
N ASP A 45 17.85 0.77 -18.22
CA ASP A 45 19.19 1.19 -18.65
C ASP A 45 19.74 2.38 -17.83
N VAL A 46 18.96 2.92 -16.89
CA VAL A 46 19.40 3.96 -15.98
C VAL A 46 20.12 3.32 -14.79
N HIS A 47 21.45 3.42 -14.80
CA HIS A 47 22.29 2.83 -13.77
C HIS A 47 22.88 3.90 -12.86
N LEU A 48 23.03 3.54 -11.58
CA LEU A 48 23.78 4.32 -10.60
C LEU A 48 25.25 3.89 -10.66
N SER A 49 26.17 4.86 -10.69
CA SER A 49 27.61 4.58 -10.80
C SER A 49 28.20 4.06 -9.48
N ASP A 50 29.25 3.26 -9.59
CA ASP A 50 29.98 2.78 -8.42
C ASP A 50 30.55 3.94 -7.59
N ASP A 51 31.03 5.01 -8.22
CA ASP A 51 31.55 6.19 -7.53
C ASP A 51 30.45 6.85 -6.68
N PHE A 52 29.24 6.98 -7.23
CA PHE A 52 28.09 7.52 -6.49
C PHE A 52 27.72 6.62 -5.31
N LEU A 53 27.58 5.32 -5.53
CA LEU A 53 27.19 4.37 -4.49
C LEU A 53 28.24 4.25 -3.37
N ASN A 54 29.52 4.29 -3.71
CA ASN A 54 30.64 4.19 -2.75
C ASN A 54 30.93 5.51 -2.00
N SER A 55 30.24 6.61 -2.33
CA SER A 55 30.42 7.89 -1.66
C SER A 55 29.72 7.99 -0.29
N TYR A 56 28.88 7.02 0.06
CA TYR A 56 28.08 7.02 1.28
C TYR A 56 28.74 6.26 2.44
N PRO A 57 28.46 6.63 3.70
CA PRO A 57 29.10 6.03 4.88
C PRO A 57 28.54 4.66 5.28
N PHE A 58 27.51 4.17 4.60
CA PHE A 58 26.87 2.88 4.83
C PHE A 58 27.03 1.97 3.62
N LYS A 59 26.83 0.66 3.82
CA LYS A 59 26.94 -0.31 2.72
C LYS A 59 25.72 -0.23 1.81
N ILE A 60 25.96 -0.10 0.50
CA ILE A 60 24.91 -0.19 -0.52
C ILE A 60 25.16 -1.45 -1.36
N LYS A 61 24.13 -2.28 -1.47
CA LYS A 61 24.07 -3.40 -2.39
C LYS A 61 23.20 -2.99 -3.58
N TYR A 62 23.80 -2.87 -4.75
CA TYR A 62 23.08 -2.56 -5.98
C TYR A 62 22.82 -3.86 -6.74
N VAL A 63 21.57 -4.16 -7.05
CA VAL A 63 21.12 -5.39 -7.71
C VAL A 63 20.49 -5.03 -9.04
N LEU A 64 20.98 -5.61 -10.11
CA LEU A 64 20.38 -5.50 -11.44
C LEU A 64 19.40 -6.67 -11.62
N ASP A 65 18.15 -6.38 -11.91
CA ASP A 65 17.11 -7.37 -12.15
C ASP A 65 16.46 -7.17 -13.53
N THR A 66 15.57 -8.04 -13.91
CA THR A 66 14.67 -7.84 -15.04
C THR A 66 13.42 -7.09 -14.59
N HIS A 67 12.79 -6.34 -15.50
CA HIS A 67 11.59 -5.58 -15.16
C HIS A 67 10.44 -6.48 -14.71
N LYS A 68 10.01 -6.28 -13.47
CA LYS A 68 8.91 -7.03 -12.80
C LYS A 68 7.88 -6.09 -12.14
N GLY A 69 8.07 -4.79 -12.30
CA GLY A 69 7.29 -3.76 -11.60
C GLY A 69 7.69 -3.61 -10.13
N VAL A 70 7.09 -2.63 -9.47
CA VAL A 70 7.46 -2.25 -8.09
C VAL A 70 7.35 -3.40 -7.10
N SER A 71 6.32 -4.24 -7.21
CA SER A 71 6.13 -5.43 -6.38
C SER A 71 7.27 -6.43 -6.53
N GLY A 72 7.67 -6.72 -7.77
CA GLY A 72 8.78 -7.63 -8.06
C GLY A 72 10.13 -7.08 -7.59
N ALA A 73 10.39 -5.78 -7.82
CA ALA A 73 11.60 -5.12 -7.35
C ALA A 73 11.69 -5.12 -5.81
N ARG A 74 10.58 -4.82 -5.09
CA ARG A 74 10.54 -4.91 -3.61
C ARG A 74 10.76 -6.34 -3.12
N ASN A 75 10.20 -7.34 -3.79
CA ASN A 75 10.45 -8.76 -3.49
C ASN A 75 11.90 -9.15 -3.71
N THR A 76 12.52 -8.71 -4.82
CA THR A 76 13.93 -8.92 -5.09
C THR A 76 14.82 -8.25 -4.04
N ALA A 77 14.47 -7.03 -3.59
CA ALA A 77 15.18 -6.35 -2.50
C ALA A 77 15.09 -7.14 -1.19
N LEU A 78 13.91 -7.66 -0.85
CA LEU A 78 13.71 -8.50 0.33
C LEU A 78 14.52 -9.80 0.29
N ASP A 79 14.62 -10.45 -0.87
CA ASP A 79 15.43 -11.67 -1.06
C ASP A 79 16.93 -11.41 -0.93
N ASN A 80 17.37 -10.18 -1.21
CA ASN A 80 18.74 -9.75 -1.10
C ASN A 80 19.10 -9.12 0.26
N ALA A 81 18.11 -8.93 1.12
CA ALA A 81 18.28 -8.39 2.46
C ALA A 81 18.86 -9.43 3.43
N THR A 82 19.72 -8.96 4.34
CA THR A 82 20.40 -9.78 5.35
C THR A 82 20.20 -9.29 6.77
N ALA A 83 19.82 -8.02 6.96
CA ALA A 83 19.61 -7.42 8.27
C ALA A 83 18.45 -8.08 9.04
N GLU A 84 18.40 -7.80 10.33
CA GLU A 84 17.32 -8.28 11.21
C GLU A 84 15.99 -7.61 10.88
N TYR A 85 16.02 -6.32 10.57
CA TYR A 85 14.86 -5.53 10.18
C TYR A 85 15.01 -4.95 8.78
N VAL A 86 13.90 -4.74 8.10
CA VAL A 86 13.83 -4.13 6.78
C VAL A 86 12.78 -3.02 6.73
N MET A 87 13.04 -2.02 5.91
CA MET A 87 12.15 -0.89 5.65
C MET A 87 12.14 -0.62 4.14
N PHE A 88 10.95 -0.46 3.56
CA PHE A 88 10.85 -0.04 2.15
C PHE A 88 10.81 1.49 2.05
N CYS A 89 11.58 2.03 1.10
CA CYS A 89 11.54 3.44 0.74
C CYS A 89 11.48 3.55 -0.79
N ASP A 90 10.67 4.45 -1.29
CA ASP A 90 10.67 4.77 -2.71
C ASP A 90 11.90 5.63 -3.03
N ALA A 91 12.49 5.44 -4.23
CA ALA A 91 13.79 5.99 -4.59
C ALA A 91 13.84 7.53 -4.61
N ASP A 92 12.69 8.16 -4.70
CA ASP A 92 12.46 9.60 -4.83
C ASP A 92 11.95 10.29 -3.57
N ASP A 93 11.89 9.56 -2.45
CA ASP A 93 11.47 10.05 -1.14
C ASP A 93 12.67 10.39 -0.24
N MET A 94 12.43 10.65 1.05
CA MET A 94 13.50 10.91 2.00
C MET A 94 13.07 10.68 3.46
N PHE A 95 14.06 10.63 4.36
CA PHE A 95 13.77 10.69 5.79
C PHE A 95 13.38 12.10 6.20
N TYR A 96 12.25 12.23 6.89
CA TYR A 96 11.75 13.51 7.42
C TYR A 96 12.62 14.06 8.55
N SER A 97 13.12 13.18 9.43
CA SER A 97 13.86 13.56 10.62
C SER A 97 15.31 13.05 10.58
N VAL A 98 16.26 13.89 10.98
CA VAL A 98 17.66 13.49 11.15
C VAL A 98 17.91 12.51 12.32
N CYS A 99 16.88 12.16 13.07
CA CYS A 99 16.91 11.15 14.13
C CYS A 99 15.99 9.96 13.82
N GLY A 100 15.48 9.85 12.60
CA GLY A 100 14.55 8.80 12.20
C GLY A 100 15.13 7.40 12.35
N LEU A 101 16.34 7.16 11.85
CA LEU A 101 17.01 5.88 11.99
C LEU A 101 17.37 5.56 13.47
N TRP A 102 17.82 6.54 14.24
CA TRP A 102 18.05 6.34 15.68
C TRP A 102 16.76 5.90 16.39
N LEU A 103 15.62 6.52 16.06
CA LEU A 103 14.34 6.15 16.63
C LEU A 103 13.99 4.69 16.32
N ILE A 104 14.12 4.30 15.03
CA ILE A 104 13.87 2.93 14.59
C ILE A 104 14.79 1.95 15.32
N LEU A 105 16.10 2.20 15.35
CA LEU A 105 17.08 1.33 16.02
C LEU A 105 16.78 1.19 17.51
N ARG A 106 16.43 2.29 18.18
CA ARG A 106 16.01 2.25 19.59
C ARG A 106 14.83 1.33 19.81
N GLU A 107 13.81 1.39 18.94
CA GLU A 107 12.64 0.53 19.05
C GLU A 107 12.98 -0.96 18.85
N THR A 108 14.01 -1.28 18.07
CA THR A 108 14.47 -2.68 17.88
C THR A 108 15.21 -3.23 19.11
N THR A 109 15.68 -2.38 20.03
CA THR A 109 16.40 -2.79 21.26
C THR A 109 15.49 -3.00 22.46
N ILE A 110 14.23 -2.59 22.39
CA ILE A 110 13.25 -2.80 23.46
C ILE A 110 12.96 -4.29 23.57
N GLU A 111 12.89 -4.79 24.82
CA GLU A 111 12.62 -6.20 25.10
C GLU A 111 11.36 -6.70 24.35
N GLY A 112 11.50 -7.83 23.67
CA GLY A 112 10.46 -8.40 22.82
C GLY A 112 10.46 -7.90 21.37
N GLY A 113 11.15 -6.80 21.05
CA GLY A 113 11.21 -6.25 19.70
C GLY A 113 9.80 -5.98 19.10
N PHE A 114 9.68 -6.16 17.80
CA PHE A 114 8.39 -6.12 17.09
C PHE A 114 8.47 -6.95 15.80
N ASP A 115 7.32 -7.43 15.31
CA ASP A 115 7.21 -8.01 13.97
C ASP A 115 7.04 -6.92 12.91
N SER A 116 6.21 -5.92 13.23
CA SER A 116 5.98 -4.73 12.40
C SER A 116 5.91 -3.48 13.28
N LEU A 117 6.62 -2.43 12.87
CA LEU A 117 6.48 -1.09 13.42
C LEU A 117 5.81 -0.22 12.37
N VAL A 118 4.75 0.48 12.78
CA VAL A 118 3.96 1.37 11.94
C VAL A 118 4.06 2.78 12.52
N SER A 119 4.62 3.72 11.76
CA SER A 119 4.70 5.12 12.17
C SER A 119 3.76 6.02 11.37
N LEU A 120 3.59 7.24 11.86
CA LEU A 120 3.14 8.35 11.05
C LEU A 120 4.15 8.60 9.92
N PHE A 121 3.70 9.17 8.82
CA PHE A 121 4.57 9.75 7.79
C PHE A 121 4.04 11.11 7.34
N ILE A 122 4.90 11.88 6.71
CA ILE A 122 4.58 13.20 6.20
C ILE A 122 4.47 13.11 4.68
N GLU A 123 3.45 13.70 4.12
CA GLU A 123 3.33 13.95 2.68
C GLU A 123 3.63 15.40 2.37
N GLU A 124 4.57 15.65 1.47
CA GLU A 124 4.72 16.93 0.80
C GLU A 124 3.69 17.00 -0.34
N THR A 125 2.85 18.02 -0.32
CA THR A 125 1.83 18.23 -1.36
C THR A 125 1.74 19.71 -1.73
N ARG A 126 0.90 20.04 -2.69
CA ARG A 126 0.67 21.42 -3.16
C ARG A 126 -0.76 21.84 -2.84
N ASN A 127 -0.90 23.04 -2.29
CA ASN A 127 -2.20 23.67 -2.16
C ASN A 127 -2.78 23.91 -3.56
N ALA A 128 -3.95 23.37 -3.86
CA ALA A 128 -4.56 23.43 -5.19
C ALA A 128 -4.92 24.85 -5.64
N GLN A 129 -5.08 25.81 -4.70
CA GLN A 129 -5.45 27.20 -5.00
C GLN A 129 -4.25 28.12 -5.10
N THR A 130 -3.23 27.93 -4.23
CA THR A 130 -2.08 28.85 -4.13
C THR A 130 -0.81 28.27 -4.78
N GLY A 131 -0.75 26.97 -5.02
CA GLY A 131 0.46 26.26 -5.47
C GLY A 131 1.56 26.15 -4.41
N GLU A 132 1.31 26.63 -3.18
CA GLU A 132 2.29 26.57 -2.10
C GLU A 132 2.48 25.15 -1.59
N THR A 133 3.70 24.84 -1.16
CA THR A 133 4.01 23.56 -0.51
C THR A 133 3.28 23.46 0.82
N VAL A 134 2.64 22.32 1.04
CA VAL A 134 1.95 21.96 2.28
C VAL A 134 2.44 20.59 2.74
N PHE A 135 2.60 20.42 4.04
CA PHE A 135 2.95 19.13 4.64
C PHE A 135 1.75 18.56 5.38
N VAL A 136 1.36 17.35 5.04
CA VAL A 136 0.21 16.64 5.60
C VAL A 136 0.69 15.44 6.40
N ASN A 137 0.22 15.31 7.64
CA ASN A 137 0.46 14.10 8.44
C ASN A 137 -0.52 13.02 8.02
N HIS A 138 0.00 11.86 7.67
CA HIS A 138 -0.78 10.64 7.51
C HIS A 138 -0.81 9.84 8.80
N GLU A 139 -1.96 9.24 9.08
CA GLU A 139 -2.16 8.37 10.23
C GLU A 139 -1.39 7.05 10.08
N MET A 140 -1.29 6.30 11.17
CA MET A 140 -0.68 4.97 11.20
C MET A 140 -1.65 3.95 10.60
N ASP A 141 -1.71 3.90 9.29
CA ASP A 141 -2.58 3.02 8.52
C ASP A 141 -1.85 1.82 7.89
N SER A 142 -2.58 0.99 7.17
CA SER A 142 -2.06 -0.15 6.42
C SER A 142 -1.99 0.08 4.90
N THR A 143 -2.19 1.31 4.43
CA THR A 143 -2.31 1.58 2.99
C THR A 143 -0.95 1.70 2.31
N PHE A 144 -0.04 2.52 2.85
CA PHE A 144 1.24 2.84 2.22
C PHE A 144 2.39 2.05 2.85
N VAL A 145 3.47 1.80 2.11
CA VAL A 145 4.72 1.22 2.68
C VAL A 145 5.48 2.22 3.54
N HIS A 146 5.16 3.51 3.40
CA HIS A 146 5.84 4.62 4.05
C HIS A 146 5.80 4.50 5.59
N GLY A 147 6.93 4.74 6.24
CA GLY A 147 7.03 4.73 7.69
C GLY A 147 6.82 3.36 8.36
N LYS A 148 7.04 2.26 7.64
CA LYS A 148 6.89 0.90 8.18
C LYS A 148 8.20 0.14 8.19
N VAL A 149 8.44 -0.57 9.29
CA VAL A 149 9.64 -1.41 9.49
C VAL A 149 9.18 -2.80 9.91
N HIS A 150 9.78 -3.82 9.32
CA HIS A 150 9.38 -5.20 9.55
C HIS A 150 10.57 -6.06 9.98
N ARG A 151 10.37 -6.98 10.91
CA ARG A 151 11.34 -8.02 11.23
C ARG A 151 11.42 -9.00 10.05
N ARG A 152 12.59 -9.04 9.39
CA ARG A 152 12.77 -9.82 8.15
C ARG A 152 12.45 -11.32 8.34
N LEU A 153 12.84 -11.89 9.49
CA LEU A 153 12.53 -13.30 9.77
C LEU A 153 11.03 -13.54 9.89
N TYR A 154 10.28 -12.61 10.49
CA TYR A 154 8.81 -12.68 10.54
C TYR A 154 8.20 -12.74 9.13
N LEU A 155 8.62 -11.83 8.23
CA LEU A 155 8.13 -11.87 6.84
C LEU A 155 8.41 -13.20 6.17
N LYS A 156 9.63 -13.74 6.37
CA LYS A 156 10.04 -15.02 5.81
C LYS A 156 9.25 -16.19 6.39
N GLU A 157 9.09 -16.27 7.71
CA GLU A 157 8.37 -17.35 8.41
C GLU A 157 6.89 -17.36 8.02
N GLN A 158 6.30 -16.17 7.88
CA GLN A 158 4.92 -16.03 7.44
C GLN A 158 4.77 -16.11 5.91
N GLY A 159 5.87 -16.16 5.14
CA GLY A 159 5.80 -16.16 3.68
C GLY A 159 5.10 -14.90 3.12
N ILE A 160 5.27 -13.75 3.79
CA ILE A 160 4.66 -12.49 3.37
C ILE A 160 5.52 -11.86 2.28
N ARG A 161 4.91 -11.56 1.14
CA ARG A 161 5.54 -10.91 -0.03
C ARG A 161 4.55 -9.98 -0.70
N PHE A 162 5.06 -9.06 -1.51
CA PHE A 162 4.22 -8.27 -2.42
C PHE A 162 3.61 -9.19 -3.48
N CYS A 163 2.36 -8.93 -3.83
CA CYS A 163 1.67 -9.67 -4.87
C CYS A 163 2.03 -9.08 -6.25
N GLU A 164 2.89 -9.75 -7.02
CA GLU A 164 3.43 -9.25 -8.30
C GLU A 164 2.39 -9.06 -9.41
N ARG A 165 1.20 -9.64 -9.25
CA ARG A 165 0.07 -9.39 -10.16
C ARG A 165 -0.64 -8.04 -9.92
N LEU A 166 -0.37 -7.40 -8.77
CA LEU A 166 -0.94 -6.11 -8.41
C LEU A 166 0.01 -5.00 -8.82
N THR A 167 -0.49 -4.08 -9.64
CA THR A 167 0.27 -2.89 -10.10
C THR A 167 -0.04 -1.64 -9.30
N ILE A 168 -1.16 -1.64 -8.58
CA ILE A 168 -1.64 -0.59 -7.68
C ILE A 168 -2.28 -1.28 -6.48
N HIS A 169 -2.19 -0.69 -5.28
CA HIS A 169 -2.64 -1.25 -4.00
C HIS A 169 -1.88 -2.52 -3.56
N GLU A 170 -0.70 -2.78 -4.13
CA GLU A 170 0.22 -3.85 -3.73
C GLU A 170 0.76 -3.63 -2.31
N ASP A 171 0.94 -2.38 -1.92
CA ASP A 171 1.37 -1.96 -0.60
C ASP A 171 0.28 -2.16 0.45
N SER A 172 -0.98 -1.85 0.13
CA SER A 172 -2.13 -2.17 0.99
C SER A 172 -2.22 -3.68 1.26
N TYR A 173 -2.13 -4.50 0.20
CA TYR A 173 -2.11 -5.96 0.32
C TYR A 173 -0.99 -6.43 1.27
N PHE A 174 0.24 -5.97 1.04
CA PHE A 174 1.40 -6.36 1.83
C PHE A 174 1.27 -5.94 3.30
N ASN A 175 0.92 -4.67 3.55
CA ASN A 175 0.84 -4.12 4.90
C ASN A 175 -0.31 -4.71 5.72
N ILE A 176 -1.45 -4.98 5.08
CA ILE A 176 -2.58 -5.64 5.74
C ILE A 176 -2.16 -7.05 6.19
N LEU A 177 -1.44 -7.81 5.37
CA LEU A 177 -0.91 -9.11 5.78
C LEU A 177 0.08 -8.96 6.94
N CYS A 178 1.03 -8.01 6.85
CA CYS A 178 2.02 -7.76 7.90
C CYS A 178 1.37 -7.45 9.25
N GLN A 179 0.30 -6.67 9.26
CA GLN A 179 -0.35 -6.27 10.51
C GLN A 179 -1.31 -7.34 11.06
N ASN A 180 -2.05 -8.04 10.17
CA ASN A 180 -3.06 -9.00 10.62
C ASN A 180 -2.50 -10.39 10.96
N LEU A 181 -1.33 -10.75 10.45
CA LEU A 181 -0.67 -12.02 10.78
C LEU A 181 0.33 -11.88 11.95
N SER A 182 0.66 -10.65 12.34
CA SER A 182 1.55 -10.35 13.46
C SER A 182 0.80 -10.43 14.79
N GLN A 183 1.50 -10.92 15.80
CA GLN A 183 1.08 -10.83 17.21
C GLN A 183 1.76 -9.64 17.94
N ASN A 184 2.69 -8.96 17.28
CA ASN A 184 3.48 -7.89 17.88
C ASN A 184 3.64 -6.71 16.90
N VAL A 185 2.54 -5.99 16.66
CA VAL A 185 2.55 -4.72 15.91
C VAL A 185 2.78 -3.58 16.89
N LYS A 186 3.80 -2.78 16.61
CA LYS A 186 4.14 -1.57 17.38
C LYS A 186 3.76 -0.33 16.60
N TYR A 187 3.14 0.63 17.28
CA TYR A 187 2.75 1.91 16.70
C TYR A 187 3.66 3.03 17.24
N CYS A 188 4.21 3.82 16.32
CA CYS A 188 5.10 4.93 16.64
C CYS A 188 4.49 6.26 16.18
N PRO A 189 4.09 7.15 17.09
CA PRO A 189 3.45 8.42 16.73
C PRO A 189 4.43 9.49 16.23
N THR A 190 5.68 9.13 15.95
CA THR A 190 6.70 10.05 15.46
C THR A 190 6.97 9.77 13.99
N PRO A 191 6.73 10.72 13.07
CA PRO A 191 7.02 10.53 11.67
C PRO A 191 8.54 10.54 11.43
N PHE A 192 9.00 9.60 10.62
CA PHE A 192 10.40 9.57 10.17
C PHE A 192 10.53 9.48 8.65
N TYR A 193 9.44 9.35 7.92
CA TYR A 193 9.39 9.26 6.46
C TYR A 193 8.72 10.50 5.87
N LEU A 194 9.26 11.01 4.76
CA LEU A 194 8.69 12.08 3.95
C LEU A 194 8.42 11.55 2.55
N TRP A 195 7.15 11.51 2.19
CA TRP A 195 6.70 11.27 0.83
C TRP A 195 6.80 12.58 0.04
N CYS A 196 7.82 12.68 -0.80
CA CYS A 196 8.16 13.91 -1.50
C CYS A 196 7.20 14.22 -2.65
N TRP A 197 6.98 15.50 -2.91
CA TRP A 197 6.21 15.93 -4.07
C TRP A 197 6.99 15.69 -5.36
N ARG A 198 6.31 15.15 -6.39
CA ARG A 198 6.81 15.08 -7.77
C ARG A 198 5.73 15.54 -8.74
N ASP A 199 6.13 16.35 -9.72
CA ASP A 199 5.22 16.81 -10.76
C ASP A 199 4.75 15.67 -11.70
N GLU A 200 5.41 14.54 -11.68
CA GLU A 200 5.12 13.35 -12.49
C GLU A 200 4.41 12.24 -11.72
N SER A 201 3.98 12.51 -10.47
CA SER A 201 3.33 11.50 -9.62
C SER A 201 2.01 11.03 -10.23
N VAL A 202 1.88 9.74 -10.49
CA VAL A 202 0.70 9.12 -11.10
C VAL A 202 -0.57 9.33 -10.25
N CYS A 203 -0.41 9.33 -8.91
CA CYS A 203 -1.55 9.38 -7.97
C CYS A 203 -2.12 10.79 -7.77
N ARG A 204 -1.34 11.86 -8.03
CA ARG A 204 -1.62 13.22 -7.52
C ARG A 204 -2.16 14.18 -8.57
N HIS A 205 -1.99 13.89 -9.86
CA HIS A 205 -2.32 14.81 -10.95
C HIS A 205 -3.59 14.49 -11.72
N ASP A 206 -4.08 13.26 -11.61
CA ASP A 206 -5.29 12.86 -12.30
C ASP A 206 -6.50 12.98 -11.37
N PRO A 207 -7.39 13.96 -11.55
CA PRO A 207 -8.60 14.11 -10.74
C PRO A 207 -9.55 12.90 -10.87
N LYS A 208 -9.36 12.07 -11.90
CA LYS A 208 -10.09 10.83 -12.12
C LYS A 208 -9.32 9.58 -11.68
N TYR A 209 -8.19 9.75 -10.97
CA TYR A 209 -7.35 8.63 -10.54
C TYR A 209 -8.16 7.54 -9.84
N MET A 210 -8.95 7.90 -8.83
CA MET A 210 -9.77 6.94 -8.08
C MET A 210 -10.82 6.25 -8.96
N LEU A 211 -11.43 6.95 -9.91
CA LEU A 211 -12.37 6.35 -10.86
C LEU A 211 -11.69 5.30 -11.76
N LYS A 212 -10.46 5.58 -12.18
CA LYS A 212 -9.68 4.71 -13.05
C LYS A 212 -9.09 3.49 -12.35
N THR A 213 -8.77 3.64 -11.06
CA THR A 213 -7.98 2.65 -10.31
C THR A 213 -8.78 1.87 -9.27
N TYR A 214 -10.05 2.18 -9.07
CA TYR A 214 -10.85 1.49 -8.05
C TYR A 214 -10.99 -0.02 -8.30
N GLN A 215 -10.96 -0.44 -9.57
CA GLN A 215 -10.91 -1.87 -9.93
C GLN A 215 -9.67 -2.57 -9.34
N ASN A 216 -8.53 -1.89 -9.31
CA ASN A 216 -7.30 -2.42 -8.70
C ASN A 216 -7.44 -2.59 -7.16
N MET A 217 -8.28 -1.76 -6.52
CA MET A 217 -8.62 -1.95 -5.10
C MET A 217 -9.44 -3.22 -4.89
N ILE A 218 -10.40 -3.51 -5.79
CA ILE A 218 -11.15 -4.77 -5.78
C ILE A 218 -10.19 -5.94 -6.01
N ASP A 219 -9.25 -5.85 -6.97
CA ASP A 219 -8.26 -6.88 -7.26
C ASP A 219 -7.33 -7.14 -6.05
N SER A 220 -6.90 -6.08 -5.39
CA SER A 220 -6.07 -6.17 -4.18
C SER A 220 -6.82 -6.86 -3.04
N ASN A 221 -8.10 -6.50 -2.83
CA ASN A 221 -8.92 -7.13 -1.80
C ASN A 221 -9.24 -8.59 -2.13
N ASP A 222 -9.47 -8.91 -3.41
CA ASP A 222 -9.68 -10.28 -3.89
C ASP A 222 -8.44 -11.15 -3.61
N ALA A 223 -7.26 -10.64 -3.96
CA ALA A 223 -6.00 -11.31 -3.66
C ALA A 223 -5.75 -11.50 -2.16
N LEU A 224 -6.09 -10.49 -1.37
CA LEU A 224 -5.96 -10.52 0.09
C LEU A 224 -6.90 -11.55 0.73
N THR A 225 -8.15 -11.60 0.27
CA THR A 225 -9.16 -12.54 0.75
C THR A 225 -8.74 -13.97 0.42
N ASP A 226 -8.26 -14.23 -0.81
CA ASP A 226 -7.69 -15.53 -1.21
C ASP A 226 -6.53 -15.96 -0.32
N GLU A 227 -5.64 -15.03 0.00
CA GLU A 227 -4.47 -15.32 0.83
C GLU A 227 -4.86 -15.65 2.27
N PHE A 228 -5.83 -14.93 2.86
CA PHE A 228 -6.36 -15.26 4.18
C PHE A 228 -7.10 -16.60 4.17
N GLU A 229 -7.85 -16.91 3.12
CA GLU A 229 -8.53 -18.20 2.96
C GLU A 229 -7.52 -19.36 2.88
N ARG A 230 -6.48 -19.21 2.03
CA ARG A 230 -5.38 -20.18 1.91
C ARG A 230 -4.68 -20.44 3.25
N ARG A 231 -4.64 -19.45 4.14
CA ARG A 231 -4.05 -19.53 5.50
C ARG A 231 -5.02 -20.04 6.56
N GLY A 232 -6.30 -20.19 6.25
CA GLY A 232 -7.35 -20.59 7.20
C GLY A 232 -7.72 -19.50 8.21
N VAL A 233 -7.50 -18.22 7.88
CA VAL A 233 -7.81 -17.06 8.75
C VAL A 233 -9.21 -16.55 8.42
N HIS A 234 -10.21 -17.35 8.75
CA HIS A 234 -11.59 -17.15 8.29
C HIS A 234 -12.25 -15.85 8.79
N ASP A 235 -11.90 -15.37 9.98
CA ASP A 235 -12.39 -14.08 10.52
C ASP A 235 -11.96 -12.92 9.63
N LYS A 236 -10.74 -12.96 9.09
CA LYS A 236 -10.24 -11.94 8.15
C LYS A 236 -10.88 -12.06 6.77
N VAL A 237 -11.11 -13.29 6.31
CA VAL A 237 -11.88 -13.54 5.07
C VAL A 237 -13.25 -12.87 5.16
N MET A 238 -14.00 -13.11 6.24
CA MET A 238 -15.31 -12.49 6.46
C MET A 238 -15.23 -10.96 6.57
N PHE A 239 -14.25 -10.45 7.33
CA PHE A 239 -14.08 -9.02 7.53
C PHE A 239 -13.79 -8.29 6.20
N TYR A 240 -12.79 -8.75 5.44
CA TYR A 240 -12.38 -8.09 4.18
C TYR A 240 -13.39 -8.27 3.06
N THR A 241 -14.14 -9.38 3.05
CA THR A 241 -15.30 -9.54 2.15
C THR A 241 -16.38 -8.49 2.47
N ALA A 242 -16.77 -8.36 3.73
CA ALA A 242 -17.77 -7.38 4.13
C ALA A 242 -17.27 -5.93 3.93
N PHE A 243 -16.01 -5.67 4.24
CA PHE A 243 -15.36 -4.39 3.98
C PHE A 243 -15.50 -4.01 2.50
N MET A 244 -15.11 -4.90 1.57
CA MET A 244 -15.15 -4.60 0.13
C MET A 244 -16.57 -4.38 -0.37
N VAL A 245 -17.55 -5.14 0.12
CA VAL A 245 -18.97 -4.97 -0.27
C VAL A 245 -19.47 -3.59 0.14
N PHE A 246 -19.23 -3.17 1.39
CA PHE A 246 -19.69 -1.85 1.86
C PHE A 246 -18.86 -0.71 1.24
N ASP A 247 -17.56 -0.89 1.09
CA ASP A 247 -16.71 0.13 0.48
C ASP A 247 -17.12 0.41 -0.97
N ALA A 248 -17.35 -0.64 -1.77
CA ALA A 248 -17.84 -0.50 -3.14
C ALA A 248 -19.23 0.16 -3.18
N TYR A 249 -20.16 -0.30 -2.34
CA TYR A 249 -21.50 0.29 -2.28
C TYR A 249 -21.45 1.79 -1.98
N TYR A 250 -20.75 2.20 -0.93
CA TYR A 250 -20.72 3.61 -0.56
C TYR A 250 -19.89 4.45 -1.53
N THR A 251 -18.76 3.95 -2.04
CA THR A 251 -17.92 4.66 -3.01
C THR A 251 -18.68 4.92 -4.30
N MET A 252 -19.39 3.92 -4.84
CA MET A 252 -20.17 4.08 -6.07
C MET A 252 -21.43 4.94 -5.91
N ASN A 253 -21.79 5.32 -4.68
CA ASN A 253 -22.84 6.29 -4.38
C ASN A 253 -22.30 7.72 -4.11
N LYS A 254 -21.02 8.00 -4.32
CA LYS A 254 -20.48 9.36 -4.31
C LYS A 254 -20.87 10.11 -5.60
N PRO A 255 -20.97 11.46 -5.56
CA PRO A 255 -21.39 12.27 -6.71
C PRO A 255 -20.57 12.01 -7.99
N GLU A 256 -19.28 11.88 -7.87
CA GLU A 256 -18.38 11.62 -9.00
C GLU A 256 -18.67 10.28 -9.69
N TRP A 257 -19.10 9.25 -8.95
CA TRP A 257 -19.45 7.94 -9.48
C TRP A 257 -20.83 7.88 -10.13
N ILE A 258 -21.75 8.72 -9.70
CA ILE A 258 -23.09 8.77 -10.26
C ILE A 258 -23.23 9.82 -11.38
N ASN A 259 -22.17 10.59 -11.65
CA ASN A 259 -22.13 11.53 -12.76
C ASN A 259 -22.13 10.78 -14.08
N GLN A 260 -23.00 11.18 -15.01
CA GLN A 260 -23.16 10.55 -16.31
C GLN A 260 -21.86 10.60 -17.14
N GLU A 261 -21.02 11.62 -16.95
CA GLU A 261 -19.72 11.73 -17.62
C GLU A 261 -18.72 10.64 -17.20
N ASN A 262 -18.95 9.96 -16.07
CA ASN A 262 -18.10 8.91 -15.54
C ASN A 262 -18.74 7.51 -15.62
N GLN A 263 -19.85 7.39 -16.39
CA GLN A 263 -20.62 6.14 -16.48
C GLN A 263 -19.76 4.96 -16.95
N GLU A 264 -18.85 5.17 -17.89
CA GLU A 264 -17.94 4.12 -18.39
C GLU A 264 -17.07 3.53 -17.27
N TYR A 265 -16.51 4.38 -16.40
CA TYR A 265 -15.71 3.93 -15.25
C TYR A 265 -16.56 3.17 -14.23
N ARG A 266 -17.76 3.67 -14.00
CA ARG A 266 -18.74 3.02 -13.13
C ARG A 266 -19.10 1.63 -13.63
N ASP A 267 -19.51 1.51 -14.89
CA ASP A 267 -19.92 0.23 -15.49
C ASP A 267 -18.78 -0.79 -15.48
N ALA A 268 -17.55 -0.37 -15.79
CA ALA A 268 -16.39 -1.24 -15.74
C ALA A 268 -16.10 -1.72 -14.30
N THR A 269 -16.25 -0.86 -13.33
CA THR A 269 -16.03 -1.19 -11.92
C THR A 269 -17.14 -2.08 -11.36
N GLU A 270 -18.41 -1.83 -11.73
CA GLU A 270 -19.54 -2.68 -11.34
C GLU A 270 -19.42 -4.09 -11.93
N ARG A 271 -18.96 -4.23 -13.18
CA ARG A 271 -18.65 -5.56 -13.78
C ARG A 271 -17.55 -6.28 -12.99
N ARG A 272 -16.41 -5.60 -12.72
CA ARG A 272 -15.34 -6.23 -11.93
C ARG A 272 -15.81 -6.59 -10.52
N PHE A 273 -16.65 -5.74 -9.92
CA PHE A 273 -17.20 -6.05 -8.60
C PHE A 273 -18.22 -7.20 -8.65
N ALA A 274 -18.97 -7.36 -9.75
CA ALA A 274 -19.88 -8.50 -9.93
C ALA A 274 -19.11 -9.85 -9.93
N GLU A 275 -17.95 -9.91 -10.61
CA GLU A 275 -17.07 -11.09 -10.57
C GLU A 275 -16.59 -11.37 -9.12
N TYR A 276 -16.11 -10.35 -8.43
CA TYR A 276 -15.70 -10.44 -7.03
C TYR A 276 -16.85 -10.94 -6.15
N TYR A 277 -18.02 -10.32 -6.27
CA TYR A 277 -19.18 -10.67 -5.46
C TYR A 277 -19.67 -12.09 -5.72
N LYS A 278 -19.72 -12.53 -6.98
CA LYS A 278 -20.05 -13.92 -7.37
C LYS A 278 -19.14 -14.93 -6.66
N LYS A 279 -17.86 -14.66 -6.60
CA LYS A 279 -16.86 -15.50 -5.91
C LYS A 279 -17.06 -15.54 -4.40
N HIS A 280 -17.40 -14.40 -3.79
CA HIS A 280 -17.44 -14.23 -2.34
C HIS A 280 -18.87 -14.17 -1.74
N GLU A 281 -19.91 -14.40 -2.53
CA GLU A 281 -21.32 -14.29 -2.08
C GLU A 281 -21.63 -15.16 -0.87
N THR A 282 -21.18 -16.40 -0.87
CA THR A 282 -21.42 -17.33 0.25
C THR A 282 -20.77 -16.82 1.55
N ILE A 283 -19.57 -16.25 1.43
CA ILE A 283 -18.86 -15.65 2.57
C ILE A 283 -19.65 -14.43 3.06
N TRP A 284 -20.03 -13.52 2.16
CA TRP A 284 -20.85 -12.37 2.49
C TRP A 284 -22.15 -12.74 3.23
N GLN A 285 -22.83 -13.79 2.78
CA GLN A 285 -24.06 -14.27 3.43
C GLN A 285 -23.79 -14.81 4.83
N SER A 286 -22.61 -15.41 5.08
CA SER A 286 -22.21 -15.97 6.37
C SER A 286 -21.76 -14.92 7.40
N VAL A 287 -21.42 -13.70 6.97
CA VAL A 287 -21.00 -12.62 7.88
C VAL A 287 -22.14 -12.26 8.83
N PRO A 288 -21.93 -12.28 10.17
CA PRO A 288 -22.96 -11.96 11.15
C PRO A 288 -23.49 -10.53 11.00
N LEU A 289 -24.79 -10.33 11.22
CA LEU A 289 -25.41 -9.01 11.07
C LEU A 289 -24.76 -7.93 11.95
N PRO A 290 -24.38 -8.16 13.22
CA PRO A 290 -23.69 -7.16 14.04
C PRO A 290 -22.36 -6.71 13.41
N ASP A 291 -21.58 -7.63 12.81
CA ASP A 291 -20.30 -7.32 12.16
C ASP A 291 -20.53 -6.53 10.88
N LYS A 292 -21.53 -6.91 10.07
CA LYS A 292 -21.96 -6.11 8.91
C LYS A 292 -22.32 -4.68 9.31
N MET A 293 -23.08 -4.50 10.37
CA MET A 293 -23.49 -3.17 10.86
C MET A 293 -22.30 -2.35 11.33
N ALA A 294 -21.37 -2.96 12.08
CA ALA A 294 -20.17 -2.27 12.57
C ALA A 294 -19.26 -1.83 11.41
N ILE A 295 -18.97 -2.71 10.45
CA ILE A 295 -18.15 -2.43 9.26
C ILE A 295 -18.83 -1.34 8.41
N SER A 296 -20.12 -1.50 8.11
CA SER A 296 -20.91 -0.54 7.36
C SER A 296 -20.85 0.87 7.96
N ASN A 297 -21.08 0.99 9.28
CA ASN A 297 -21.04 2.27 9.98
C ASN A 297 -19.66 2.93 9.90
N GLY A 298 -18.58 2.17 10.10
CA GLY A 298 -17.22 2.68 10.01
C GLY A 298 -16.89 3.23 8.61
N ILE A 299 -17.21 2.45 7.57
CA ILE A 299 -16.96 2.88 6.18
C ILE A 299 -17.84 4.07 5.81
N ARG A 300 -19.12 4.03 6.17
CA ARG A 300 -20.05 5.12 5.88
C ARG A 300 -19.61 6.43 6.52
N GLN A 301 -19.15 6.42 7.78
CA GLN A 301 -18.61 7.61 8.45
C GLN A 301 -17.41 8.18 7.71
N ARG A 302 -16.46 7.33 7.29
CA ARG A 302 -15.32 7.76 6.49
C ARG A 302 -15.76 8.40 5.17
N VAL A 303 -16.60 7.73 4.38
CA VAL A 303 -17.05 8.23 3.08
C VAL A 303 -17.83 9.55 3.22
N VAL A 304 -18.65 9.69 4.24
CA VAL A 304 -19.38 10.96 4.51
C VAL A 304 -18.44 12.08 4.95
N SER A 305 -17.35 11.77 5.66
CA SER A 305 -16.34 12.80 6.03
C SER A 305 -15.54 13.28 4.81
N GLU A 306 -15.40 12.46 3.78
CA GLU A 306 -14.74 12.80 2.52
C GLU A 306 -15.65 13.61 1.57
N GLY A 307 -16.97 13.57 1.74
CA GLY A 307 -17.91 14.27 0.89
C GLY A 307 -19.36 13.84 1.02
N MET A 308 -20.16 14.20 0.01
CA MET A 308 -21.57 13.87 -0.04
C MET A 308 -21.79 12.41 -0.46
N LEU A 309 -22.76 11.74 0.16
CA LEU A 309 -23.21 10.41 -0.20
C LEU A 309 -24.66 10.50 -0.74
N MET A 310 -24.88 9.91 -1.91
CA MET A 310 -26.20 9.95 -2.61
C MET A 310 -26.75 8.54 -2.81
N GLU A 311 -27.19 7.90 -1.72
CA GLU A 311 -27.75 6.54 -1.76
C GLU A 311 -29.11 6.54 -2.53
N LYS A 312 -29.12 5.91 -3.71
CA LYS A 312 -30.32 5.78 -4.57
C LYS A 312 -31.08 4.47 -4.34
N SER A 313 -30.48 3.51 -3.67
CA SER A 313 -31.02 2.18 -3.38
C SER A 313 -30.48 1.67 -2.05
N THR A 314 -31.13 0.68 -1.47
CA THR A 314 -30.52 -0.09 -0.37
C THR A 314 -29.38 -0.95 -0.88
N ILE A 315 -28.47 -1.38 0.03
CA ILE A 315 -27.39 -2.29 -0.34
C ILE A 315 -27.92 -3.59 -0.97
N ASP A 316 -29.02 -4.15 -0.45
CA ASP A 316 -29.60 -5.37 -0.99
C ASP A 316 -30.12 -5.18 -2.43
N GLN A 317 -30.77 -4.05 -2.70
CA GLN A 317 -31.19 -3.70 -4.06
C GLN A 317 -30.02 -3.50 -5.01
N TRP A 318 -28.94 -2.90 -4.52
CA TRP A 318 -27.73 -2.72 -5.31
C TRP A 318 -27.04 -4.07 -5.58
N LEU A 319 -26.93 -4.94 -4.60
CA LEU A 319 -26.37 -6.29 -4.80
C LEU A 319 -27.19 -7.13 -5.77
N GLU A 320 -28.51 -7.01 -5.77
CA GLU A 320 -29.35 -7.67 -6.79
C GLU A 320 -29.13 -7.12 -8.20
N HIS A 321 -28.83 -5.84 -8.34
CA HIS A 321 -28.41 -5.25 -9.61
C HIS A 321 -27.06 -5.81 -10.06
N ILE A 322 -26.06 -5.85 -9.18
CA ILE A 322 -24.73 -6.43 -9.44
C ILE A 322 -24.82 -7.89 -9.91
N LYS A 323 -25.64 -8.71 -9.26
CA LYS A 323 -25.86 -10.11 -9.69
C LYS A 323 -26.39 -10.25 -11.10
N LYS A 324 -27.33 -9.38 -11.50
CA LYS A 324 -27.90 -9.40 -12.85
C LYS A 324 -26.85 -9.03 -13.89
N MET A 325 -26.01 -8.05 -13.64
CA MET A 325 -24.91 -7.68 -14.52
C MET A 325 -23.94 -8.86 -14.75
N GLY A 326 -23.54 -9.56 -13.69
CA GLY A 326 -22.67 -10.74 -13.80
C GLY A 326 -23.30 -11.92 -14.56
N ALA A 327 -24.64 -12.05 -14.56
CA ALA A 327 -25.34 -13.10 -15.29
C ALA A 327 -25.46 -12.79 -16.81
N ASP A 328 -25.55 -11.51 -17.19
CA ASP A 328 -25.65 -11.08 -18.59
C ASP A 328 -24.31 -11.25 -19.32
N ASP A 329 -23.18 -11.05 -18.64
CA ASP A 329 -21.85 -11.26 -19.21
C ASP A 329 -21.55 -12.74 -19.46
N ASP A 330 -21.99 -13.66 -18.61
CA ASP A 330 -21.87 -15.11 -18.83
C ASP A 330 -22.63 -15.56 -20.09
N ASN A 331 -23.76 -14.92 -20.42
CA ASN A 331 -24.57 -15.27 -21.61
C ASN A 331 -24.02 -14.68 -22.90
N SER A 332 -23.28 -13.55 -22.83
CA SER A 332 -22.69 -12.89 -24.01
C SER A 332 -21.39 -13.54 -24.48
N GLY A 333 -20.68 -14.28 -23.60
CA GLY A 333 -19.47 -15.03 -23.93
C GLY A 333 -19.68 -16.41 -24.51
N ALA A 334 -20.94 -16.90 -24.62
CA ALA A 334 -21.32 -18.23 -25.13
C ALA A 334 -21.96 -18.20 -26.53
N ALA A 335 -21.91 -17.06 -27.23
CA ALA A 335 -22.48 -16.91 -28.58
C ALA A 335 -21.42 -16.84 -29.68
#